data_c2043b9d0d391f772891b409714388a4
#
_entry.id   c2043b9d0d391f772891b409714388a4
#
_cell.length_a   1.000
_cell.length_b   1.000
_cell.length_c   1.000
_cell.angle_alpha   90.00
_cell.angle_beta   90.00
_cell.angle_gamma   90.00
#
_symmetry.space_group_name_H-M   'P 1'
#
loop_
_entity.id
_entity.type
_entity.pdbx_description
1 polymer ?
#
loop_
_entity_poly.entity_id
_entity_poly.type
_entity_poly.pdbx_seq_one_letter_code
_entity_poly.pdbx_strand_id
1 'polypeptide(L)'
;MRHLLLYYSKMIKACCCAVLILCCATGLKAQQVTVEATIDSLQLLIGEQAKIKLQVSMDANQKLRLPLLRDTLVRGVEILDVAKPDTQLLNDNKRWLVSQEYTVTSFDSALYYLPPFEVLVNDKAYRSKALALKVYSIPVDTLHLDQFFGPKSIQDVPLTWEDLAPMV
;
A
#
# COMPACT_ATOMS: atom_id res chain seq x y z
N MET A 1 -21.92 48.12 -46.15
CA MET A 1 -22.12 46.69 -45.89
C MET A 1 -20.87 45.95 -45.38
N ARG A 2 -19.65 46.14 -45.91
CA ARG A 2 -18.42 45.43 -45.48
C ARG A 2 -18.03 45.69 -44.04
N HIS A 3 -18.19 46.87 -43.50
CA HIS A 3 -17.82 47.21 -42.09
C HIS A 3 -18.76 46.52 -41.07
N LEU A 4 -20.01 46.36 -41.41
CA LEU A 4 -20.99 45.66 -40.53
C LEU A 4 -20.67 44.16 -40.39
N LEU A 5 -20.31 43.51 -41.48
CA LEU A 5 -19.92 42.10 -41.52
C LEU A 5 -18.62 41.83 -40.70
N LEU A 6 -17.64 42.73 -40.76
CA LEU A 6 -16.42 42.65 -39.98
C LEU A 6 -16.68 42.80 -38.49
N TYR A 7 -17.63 43.67 -38.11
CA TYR A 7 -18.02 43.88 -36.72
C TYR A 7 -18.70 42.60 -36.13
N TYR A 8 -19.66 42.03 -36.88
CA TYR A 8 -20.31 40.75 -36.47
C TYR A 8 -19.30 39.59 -36.34
N SER A 9 -18.37 39.49 -37.27
CA SER A 9 -17.31 38.46 -37.20
C SER A 9 -16.43 38.59 -35.93
N LYS A 10 -16.07 39.80 -35.52
CA LYS A 10 -15.31 40.06 -34.29
C LYS A 10 -16.14 39.73 -33.05
N MET A 11 -17.40 40.12 -33.01
CA MET A 11 -18.33 39.81 -31.92
C MET A 11 -18.51 38.30 -31.72
N ILE A 12 -18.69 37.55 -32.80
CA ILE A 12 -18.83 36.08 -32.74
C ILE A 12 -17.56 35.44 -32.22
N LYS A 13 -16.38 35.88 -32.67
CA LYS A 13 -15.09 35.36 -32.16
C LYS A 13 -14.88 35.66 -30.68
N ALA A 14 -15.23 36.85 -30.24
CA ALA A 14 -15.15 37.25 -28.83
C ALA A 14 -16.11 36.43 -27.95
N CYS A 15 -17.32 36.18 -28.44
CA CYS A 15 -18.31 35.35 -27.76
C CYS A 15 -17.86 33.87 -27.67
N CYS A 16 -17.32 33.29 -28.76
CA CYS A 16 -16.74 31.95 -28.74
C CYS A 16 -15.57 31.83 -27.79
N CYS A 17 -14.66 32.82 -27.74
CA CYS A 17 -13.55 32.82 -26.76
C CYS A 17 -14.08 32.89 -25.32
N ALA A 18 -15.06 33.70 -25.03
CA ALA A 18 -15.67 33.83 -23.70
C ALA A 18 -16.32 32.52 -23.25
N VAL A 19 -17.05 31.82 -24.14
CA VAL A 19 -17.66 30.51 -23.87
C VAL A 19 -16.60 29.45 -23.64
N LEU A 20 -15.51 29.46 -24.41
CA LEU A 20 -14.38 28.52 -24.23
C LEU A 20 -13.69 28.71 -22.86
N ILE A 21 -13.46 29.93 -22.45
CA ILE A 21 -12.87 30.28 -21.15
C ILE A 21 -13.81 29.84 -20.02
N LEU A 22 -15.12 30.05 -20.17
CA LEU A 22 -16.14 29.63 -19.19
C LEU A 22 -16.21 28.10 -19.05
N CYS A 23 -16.10 27.36 -20.15
CA CYS A 23 -16.02 25.89 -20.13
C CYS A 23 -14.74 25.35 -19.45
N CYS A 24 -13.60 26.00 -19.61
CA CYS A 24 -12.36 25.63 -18.95
C CYS A 24 -12.40 25.86 -17.44
N ALA A 25 -13.13 26.85 -16.95
CA ALA A 25 -13.23 27.19 -15.53
C ALA A 25 -14.05 26.17 -14.70
N THR A 26 -14.93 25.38 -15.32
CA THR A 26 -15.78 24.40 -14.61
C THR A 26 -15.15 23.03 -14.41
N GLY A 27 -13.98 22.76 -15.00
CA GLY A 27 -13.36 21.43 -15.05
C GLY A 27 -12.41 21.06 -13.91
N LEU A 28 -11.95 22.01 -13.10
CA LEU A 28 -10.92 21.77 -12.08
C LEU A 28 -11.54 21.51 -10.68
N LYS A 29 -12.28 20.43 -10.54
CA LYS A 29 -12.48 19.84 -9.21
C LYS A 29 -11.23 19.05 -8.87
N ALA A 30 -10.29 19.66 -8.17
CA ALA A 30 -9.19 18.96 -7.53
C ALA A 30 -9.79 17.86 -6.64
N GLN A 31 -9.33 16.65 -6.82
CA GLN A 31 -9.77 15.50 -6.03
C GLN A 31 -9.40 15.76 -4.57
N GLN A 32 -10.38 16.06 -3.73
CA GLN A 32 -10.17 16.43 -2.32
C GLN A 32 -9.64 15.24 -1.50
N VAL A 33 -9.95 14.00 -1.90
CA VAL A 33 -9.55 12.78 -1.21
C VAL A 33 -8.80 11.87 -2.17
N THR A 34 -7.61 11.45 -1.76
CA THR A 34 -6.79 10.48 -2.51
C THR A 34 -6.51 9.27 -1.62
N VAL A 35 -6.73 8.07 -2.14
CA VAL A 35 -6.42 6.81 -1.46
C VAL A 35 -5.41 6.05 -2.30
N GLU A 36 -4.27 5.75 -1.69
CA GLU A 36 -3.18 5.02 -2.33
C GLU A 36 -2.78 3.83 -1.47
N ALA A 37 -2.60 2.68 -2.10
CA ALA A 37 -2.03 1.49 -1.47
C ALA A 37 -0.76 1.11 -2.22
N THR A 38 0.31 0.88 -1.48
CA THR A 38 1.61 0.44 -2.00
C THR A 38 2.07 -0.78 -1.23
N ILE A 39 2.86 -1.61 -1.87
CA ILE A 39 3.50 -2.77 -1.26
C ILE A 39 5.02 -2.64 -1.45
N ASP A 40 5.79 -2.98 -0.45
CA ASP A 40 7.25 -2.88 -0.46
C ASP A 40 7.91 -3.92 -1.37
N SER A 41 7.31 -5.11 -1.48
CA SER A 41 7.78 -6.17 -2.35
C SER A 41 6.62 -6.82 -3.12
N LEU A 42 6.77 -6.92 -4.43
CA LEU A 42 5.81 -7.61 -5.30
C LEU A 42 6.03 -9.13 -5.34
N GLN A 43 7.13 -9.59 -4.77
CA GLN A 43 7.56 -10.99 -4.81
C GLN A 43 8.06 -11.40 -3.44
N LEU A 44 7.56 -12.53 -2.94
CA LEU A 44 7.95 -13.11 -1.65
C LEU A 44 8.29 -14.58 -1.81
N LEU A 45 9.17 -15.06 -0.96
CA LEU A 45 9.28 -16.49 -0.68
C LEU A 45 8.18 -16.90 0.32
N ILE A 46 7.81 -18.19 0.30
CA ILE A 46 6.88 -18.74 1.29
C ILE A 46 7.37 -18.43 2.70
N GLY A 47 6.49 -17.82 3.51
CA GLY A 47 6.76 -17.43 4.90
C GLY A 47 7.50 -16.09 5.06
N GLU A 48 7.94 -15.45 3.98
CA GLU A 48 8.43 -14.08 4.06
C GLU A 48 7.30 -13.07 4.29
N GLN A 49 7.66 -11.91 4.79
CA GLN A 49 6.74 -10.83 5.12
C GLN A 49 6.87 -9.69 4.12
N ALA A 50 5.73 -9.11 3.74
CA ALA A 50 5.69 -7.84 3.02
C ALA A 50 4.86 -6.83 3.80
N LYS A 51 5.15 -5.55 3.56
CA LYS A 51 4.42 -4.43 4.15
C LYS A 51 3.58 -3.73 3.12
N ILE A 52 2.29 -3.67 3.38
CA ILE A 52 1.33 -2.90 2.58
C ILE A 52 1.07 -1.59 3.31
N LYS A 53 1.38 -0.48 2.68
CA LYS A 53 1.14 0.86 3.20
C LYS A 53 -0.08 1.46 2.52
N LEU A 54 -1.12 1.72 3.31
CA LEU A 54 -2.32 2.43 2.90
C LEU A 54 -2.19 3.90 3.29
N GLN A 55 -2.26 4.81 2.33
CA GLN A 55 -2.18 6.26 2.54
C GLN A 55 -3.47 6.92 2.08
N VAL A 56 -4.00 7.79 2.93
CA VAL A 56 -5.22 8.57 2.65
C VAL A 56 -4.91 10.05 2.85
N SER A 57 -4.98 10.81 1.77
CA SER A 57 -4.86 12.27 1.83
C SER A 57 -6.24 12.90 1.71
N MET A 58 -6.62 13.69 2.71
CA MET A 58 -7.94 14.32 2.82
C MET A 58 -7.85 15.69 3.50
N ASP A 59 -8.94 16.46 3.50
CA ASP A 59 -9.00 17.74 4.21
C ASP A 59 -9.11 17.51 5.73
N ALA A 60 -8.52 18.41 6.52
CA ALA A 60 -8.42 18.28 7.98
C ALA A 60 -9.78 18.19 8.71
N ASN A 61 -10.86 18.67 8.10
CA ASN A 61 -12.20 18.68 8.69
C ASN A 61 -13.02 17.42 8.38
N GLN A 62 -12.45 16.44 7.69
CA GLN A 62 -13.16 15.22 7.28
C GLN A 62 -12.96 14.10 8.29
N LYS A 63 -13.97 13.23 8.41
CA LYS A 63 -13.92 12.03 9.26
C LYS A 63 -13.47 10.85 8.40
N LEU A 64 -12.42 10.17 8.83
CA LEU A 64 -11.89 8.96 8.18
C LEU A 64 -12.30 7.72 8.97
N ARG A 65 -12.74 6.69 8.24
CA ARG A 65 -12.85 5.31 8.73
C ARG A 65 -12.01 4.41 7.85
N LEU A 66 -10.98 3.85 8.44
CA LEU A 66 -10.10 2.86 7.79
C LEU A 66 -10.76 1.48 7.81
N PRO A 67 -10.41 0.60 6.86
CA PRO A 67 -10.92 -0.76 6.84
C PRO A 67 -10.42 -1.54 8.07
N LEU A 68 -11.33 -2.23 8.74
CA LEU A 68 -10.99 -3.14 9.84
C LEU A 68 -10.64 -4.50 9.23
N LEU A 69 -9.39 -4.64 8.83
CA LEU A 69 -8.82 -5.90 8.38
C LEU A 69 -8.28 -6.66 9.59
N ARG A 70 -8.60 -7.94 9.68
CA ARG A 70 -8.09 -8.85 10.70
C ARG A 70 -7.41 -10.02 9.99
N ASP A 71 -7.09 -11.03 10.60
CA ASP A 71 -6.48 -12.31 10.21
C ASP A 71 -6.10 -12.52 8.72
N THR A 72 -6.97 -12.19 7.77
CA THR A 72 -6.78 -12.51 6.36
C THR A 72 -7.15 -11.34 5.45
N LEU A 73 -6.28 -11.01 4.49
CA LEU A 73 -6.55 -10.00 3.47
C LEU A 73 -7.33 -10.59 2.28
N VAL A 74 -6.84 -11.71 1.76
CA VAL A 74 -7.49 -12.59 0.78
C VAL A 74 -7.13 -14.03 1.13
N ARG A 75 -7.87 -15.00 0.61
CA ARG A 75 -7.55 -16.41 0.82
C ARG A 75 -6.09 -16.70 0.41
N GLY A 76 -5.28 -17.19 1.37
CA GLY A 76 -3.87 -17.48 1.19
C GLY A 76 -2.91 -16.34 1.50
N VAL A 77 -3.41 -15.14 1.85
CA VAL A 77 -2.58 -14.03 2.34
C VAL A 77 -3.07 -13.61 3.73
N GLU A 78 -2.25 -13.89 4.73
CA GLU A 78 -2.55 -13.64 6.13
C GLU A 78 -1.98 -12.30 6.59
N ILE A 79 -2.69 -11.66 7.52
CA ILE A 79 -2.26 -10.41 8.15
C ILE A 79 -1.63 -10.77 9.48
N LEU A 80 -0.35 -10.50 9.63
CA LEU A 80 0.39 -10.75 10.88
C LEU A 80 0.27 -9.60 11.87
N ASP A 81 0.30 -8.38 11.36
CA ASP A 81 0.24 -7.17 12.18
C ASP A 81 -0.44 -6.02 11.45
N VAL A 82 -1.13 -5.18 12.22
CA VAL A 82 -1.75 -3.95 11.74
C VAL A 82 -1.24 -2.81 12.60
N ALA A 83 -0.34 -2.00 12.03
CA ALA A 83 0.22 -0.87 12.73
C ALA A 83 -0.86 0.18 13.06
N LYS A 84 -0.65 0.94 14.12
CA LYS A 84 -1.52 2.07 14.45
C LYS A 84 -1.43 3.11 13.33
N PRO A 85 -2.58 3.73 12.96
CA PRO A 85 -2.58 4.80 11.97
C PRO A 85 -1.69 5.97 12.44
N ASP A 86 -0.80 6.41 11.55
CA ASP A 86 -0.02 7.64 11.72
C ASP A 86 -0.68 8.77 10.93
N THR A 87 -0.72 9.96 11.52
CA THR A 87 -1.38 11.12 10.92
C THR A 87 -0.39 12.28 10.84
N GLN A 88 -0.13 12.74 9.62
CA GLN A 88 0.73 13.87 9.33
C GLN A 88 -0.10 15.04 8.80
N LEU A 89 0.23 16.25 9.25
CA LEU A 89 -0.39 17.48 8.78
C LEU A 89 0.39 18.04 7.60
N LEU A 90 -0.31 18.33 6.52
CA LEU A 90 0.23 18.88 5.29
C LEU A 90 -0.39 20.27 5.01
N ASN A 91 0.32 21.09 4.23
CA ASN A 91 -0.15 22.38 3.73
C ASN A 91 -0.74 23.28 4.83
N ASP A 92 0.08 23.70 5.80
CA ASP A 92 -0.31 24.59 6.89
C ASP A 92 -1.56 24.13 7.66
N ASN A 93 -1.61 22.82 7.98
CA ASN A 93 -2.69 22.18 8.72
C ASN A 93 -4.05 22.10 7.99
N LYS A 94 -4.07 22.29 6.67
CA LYS A 94 -5.31 22.19 5.89
C LYS A 94 -5.61 20.78 5.41
N ARG A 95 -4.61 19.92 5.31
CA ARG A 95 -4.75 18.53 4.86
C ARG A 95 -4.10 17.56 5.83
N TRP A 96 -4.72 16.40 5.96
CA TRP A 96 -4.16 15.26 6.67
C TRP A 96 -3.71 14.20 5.67
N LEU A 97 -2.54 13.64 5.95
CA LEU A 97 -2.07 12.38 5.38
C LEU A 97 -2.10 11.34 6.48
N VAL A 98 -3.05 10.42 6.38
CA VAL A 98 -3.15 9.28 7.29
C VAL A 98 -2.53 8.07 6.62
N SER A 99 -1.57 7.44 7.28
CA SER A 99 -0.91 6.22 6.80
C SER A 99 -1.11 5.08 7.79
N GLN A 100 -1.44 3.90 7.26
CA GLN A 100 -1.53 2.67 8.03
C GLN A 100 -0.77 1.56 7.31
N GLU A 101 -0.01 0.78 8.07
CA GLU A 101 0.83 -0.30 7.56
C GLU A 101 0.24 -1.65 7.99
N TYR A 102 0.20 -2.59 7.06
CA TYR A 102 -0.23 -3.97 7.26
C TYR A 102 0.93 -4.88 6.93
N THR A 103 1.35 -5.71 7.85
CA THR A 103 2.35 -6.76 7.61
C THR A 103 1.62 -8.03 7.20
N VAL A 104 1.93 -8.53 6.02
CA VAL A 104 1.27 -9.70 5.43
C VAL A 104 2.28 -10.79 5.12
N THR A 105 1.83 -12.04 5.12
CA THR A 105 2.60 -13.21 4.71
C THR A 105 1.73 -14.19 3.92
N SER A 106 2.35 -15.15 3.26
CA SER A 106 1.67 -16.28 2.63
C SER A 106 2.51 -17.54 2.74
N PHE A 107 1.85 -18.66 2.96
CA PHE A 107 2.46 -19.99 3.05
C PHE A 107 2.20 -20.85 1.81
N ASP A 108 1.51 -20.31 0.81
CA ASP A 108 1.22 -20.98 -0.45
C ASP A 108 1.88 -20.27 -1.62
N SER A 109 2.51 -21.04 -2.52
CA SER A 109 3.11 -20.51 -3.75
C SER A 109 2.02 -20.23 -4.78
N ALA A 110 1.71 -18.95 -4.97
CA ALA A 110 0.67 -18.48 -5.91
C ALA A 110 0.88 -17.03 -6.34
N LEU A 111 0.11 -16.61 -7.32
CA LEU A 111 -0.07 -15.20 -7.66
C LEU A 111 -1.39 -14.71 -7.07
N TYR A 112 -1.31 -13.80 -6.13
CA TYR A 112 -2.46 -13.23 -5.43
C TYR A 112 -2.85 -11.89 -6.02
N TYR A 113 -4.14 -11.71 -6.29
CA TYR A 113 -4.74 -10.43 -6.56
C TYR A 113 -5.27 -9.85 -5.25
N LEU A 114 -4.73 -8.72 -4.86
CA LEU A 114 -5.15 -7.98 -3.67
C LEU A 114 -6.16 -6.92 -4.10
N PRO A 115 -7.43 -7.04 -3.67
CA PRO A 115 -8.47 -6.11 -4.09
C PRO A 115 -8.18 -4.69 -3.60
N PRO A 116 -8.78 -3.67 -4.22
CA PRO A 116 -8.68 -2.30 -3.75
C PRO A 116 -9.12 -2.16 -2.29
N PHE A 117 -8.34 -1.44 -1.50
CA PHE A 117 -8.74 -1.05 -0.14
C PHE A 117 -9.82 0.01 -0.21
N GLU A 118 -10.91 -0.21 0.50
CA GLU A 118 -12.01 0.73 0.59
C GLU A 118 -11.93 1.49 1.92
N VAL A 119 -11.93 2.81 1.86
CA VAL A 119 -11.96 3.70 3.00
C VAL A 119 -13.18 4.61 2.93
N LEU A 120 -13.74 4.96 4.07
CA LEU A 120 -14.87 5.88 4.14
C LEU A 120 -14.38 7.25 4.62
N VAL A 121 -14.64 8.29 3.84
CA VAL A 121 -14.39 9.67 4.21
C VAL A 121 -15.71 10.44 4.17
N ASN A 122 -16.17 10.94 5.29
CA ASN A 122 -17.51 11.53 5.47
C ASN A 122 -18.62 10.61 4.92
N ASP A 123 -18.54 9.30 5.26
CA ASP A 123 -19.48 8.24 4.85
C ASP A 123 -19.53 7.99 3.32
N LYS A 124 -18.60 8.59 2.54
CA LYS A 124 -18.40 8.32 1.12
C LYS A 124 -17.23 7.35 0.93
N ALA A 125 -17.45 6.29 0.17
CA ALA A 125 -16.44 5.28 -0.13
C ALA A 125 -15.43 5.77 -1.19
N TYR A 126 -14.15 5.60 -0.88
CA TYR A 126 -13.03 5.81 -1.79
C TYR A 126 -12.19 4.53 -1.85
N ARG A 127 -11.63 4.24 -3.00
CA ARG A 127 -10.89 2.99 -3.22
C ARG A 127 -9.48 3.27 -3.71
N SER A 128 -8.54 2.48 -3.23
CA SER A 128 -7.18 2.45 -3.75
C SER A 128 -7.12 1.75 -5.11
N LYS A 129 -5.93 1.69 -5.70
CA LYS A 129 -5.64 0.72 -6.76
C LYS A 129 -5.52 -0.68 -6.17
N ALA A 130 -5.80 -1.69 -7.01
CA ALA A 130 -5.52 -3.08 -6.69
C ALA A 130 -4.01 -3.33 -6.70
N LEU A 131 -3.56 -4.30 -5.92
CA LEU A 131 -2.18 -4.75 -5.88
C LEU A 131 -2.09 -6.21 -6.33
N ALA A 132 -0.88 -6.67 -6.62
CA ALA A 132 -0.59 -8.06 -6.88
C ALA A 132 0.61 -8.49 -6.07
N LEU A 133 0.59 -9.74 -5.57
CA LEU A 133 1.66 -10.33 -4.80
C LEU A 133 1.95 -11.72 -5.37
N LYS A 134 3.18 -11.96 -5.78
CA LYS A 134 3.64 -13.27 -6.23
C LYS A 134 4.43 -13.94 -5.12
N VAL A 135 4.01 -15.14 -4.75
CA VAL A 135 4.70 -15.97 -3.75
C VAL A 135 5.23 -17.22 -4.42
N TYR A 136 6.47 -17.59 -4.12
CA TYR A 136 7.10 -18.79 -4.65
C TYR A 136 7.93 -19.51 -3.58
N SER A 137 8.08 -20.81 -3.76
CA SER A 137 8.97 -21.65 -2.95
C SER A 137 10.37 -21.69 -3.56
N ILE A 138 11.36 -21.93 -2.73
CA ILE A 138 12.70 -22.26 -3.19
C ILE A 138 12.64 -23.72 -3.70
N PRO A 139 13.08 -24.00 -4.94
CA PRO A 139 13.19 -25.36 -5.40
C PRO A 139 14.25 -26.09 -4.55
N VAL A 140 13.85 -27.17 -3.90
CA VAL A 140 14.76 -28.01 -3.13
C VAL A 140 15.21 -29.16 -4.05
N ASP A 141 16.52 -29.31 -4.20
CA ASP A 141 17.08 -30.47 -4.90
C ASP A 141 16.93 -31.72 -4.03
N THR A 142 15.98 -32.55 -4.38
CA THR A 142 15.72 -33.83 -3.68
C THR A 142 16.51 -35.01 -4.29
N LEU A 143 17.25 -34.80 -5.37
CA LEU A 143 17.99 -35.85 -6.07
C LEU A 143 19.36 -36.11 -5.45
N HIS A 144 19.95 -35.13 -4.78
CA HIS A 144 21.26 -35.20 -4.15
C HIS A 144 21.15 -35.15 -2.62
N LEU A 145 20.53 -36.17 -2.04
CA LEU A 145 20.32 -36.29 -0.59
C LEU A 145 21.64 -36.37 0.21
N ASP A 146 22.70 -36.81 -0.42
CA ASP A 146 24.06 -36.92 0.11
C ASP A 146 24.71 -35.54 0.38
N GLN A 147 24.21 -34.48 -0.24
CA GLN A 147 24.68 -33.11 -0.02
C GLN A 147 24.02 -32.42 1.18
N PHE A 148 23.01 -33.02 1.76
CA PHE A 148 22.44 -32.51 3.00
C PHE A 148 23.35 -32.85 4.18
N PHE A 149 23.95 -31.82 4.77
CA PHE A 149 24.66 -31.99 6.02
C PHE A 149 23.66 -32.43 7.09
N GLY A 150 23.95 -33.56 7.71
CA GLY A 150 23.20 -34.02 8.89
C GLY A 150 23.20 -32.99 10.03
N PRO A 151 22.39 -33.16 11.06
CA PRO A 151 22.41 -32.29 12.21
C PRO A 151 23.84 -32.24 12.77
N LYS A 152 24.31 -31.03 13.11
CA LYS A 152 25.60 -30.88 13.75
C LYS A 152 25.63 -31.75 15.00
N SER A 153 26.71 -32.55 15.16
CA SER A 153 26.92 -33.33 16.38
C SER A 153 26.98 -32.41 17.60
N ILE A 154 26.45 -32.89 18.71
CA ILE A 154 26.60 -32.23 20.01
C ILE A 154 28.10 -32.12 20.28
N GLN A 155 28.57 -30.93 20.55
CA GLN A 155 29.96 -30.73 20.95
C GLN A 155 30.09 -31.16 22.41
N ASP A 156 30.81 -32.23 22.64
CA ASP A 156 31.18 -32.64 23.99
C ASP A 156 32.14 -31.62 24.58
N VAL A 157 31.75 -30.98 25.66
CA VAL A 157 32.64 -30.11 26.45
C VAL A 157 33.25 -31.01 27.53
N PRO A 158 34.55 -31.25 27.53
CA PRO A 158 35.19 -32.02 28.57
C PRO A 158 35.08 -31.25 29.88
N LEU A 159 34.59 -31.94 30.94
CA LEU A 159 34.55 -31.41 32.29
C LEU A 159 36.00 -31.18 32.77
N THR A 160 36.32 -29.96 33.12
CA THR A 160 37.62 -29.60 33.70
C THR A 160 37.55 -29.57 35.23
N TRP A 161 38.70 -29.68 35.90
CA TRP A 161 38.77 -29.57 37.37
C TRP A 161 38.30 -28.20 37.89
N GLU A 162 38.36 -27.18 37.06
CA GLU A 162 37.85 -25.83 37.36
C GLU A 162 36.32 -25.79 37.47
N ASP A 163 35.63 -26.61 36.72
CA ASP A 163 34.14 -26.72 36.76
C ASP A 163 33.67 -27.42 38.05
N LEU A 164 34.52 -28.21 38.66
CA LEU A 164 34.23 -28.94 39.91
C LEU A 164 34.69 -28.18 41.19
N ALA A 165 35.54 -27.18 41.04
CA ALA A 165 36.11 -26.43 42.17
C ALA A 165 35.07 -25.74 43.10
N PRO A 166 33.90 -25.23 42.63
CA PRO A 166 32.94 -24.62 43.54
C PRO A 166 32.10 -25.64 44.33
N MET A 167 32.34 -26.92 44.18
CA MET A 167 31.60 -28.00 44.90
C MET A 167 32.37 -28.54 46.13
N VAL A 168 33.53 -28.00 46.46
CA VAL A 168 34.33 -28.43 47.62
C VAL A 168 34.28 -27.41 48.75
#